data_f2657c5ce02914a263c4e8abef0b2b76
#
_entry.id   f2657c5ce02914a263c4e8abef0b2b76
#
_cell.length_a   1.000
_cell.length_b   1.000
_cell.length_c   1.000
_cell.angle_alpha   90.00
_cell.angle_beta   90.00
_cell.angle_gamma   90.00
#
_symmetry.space_group_name_H-M   'P 1'
#
loop_
_entity.id
_entity.type
_entity.pdbx_description
1 polymer ?
#
loop_
_entity_poly.entity_id
_entity_poly.type
_entity_poly.pdbx_seq_one_letter_code
_entity_poly.pdbx_strand_id
1 'polypeptide(L)'
;MNSIIQMDTETNQTLTSFGFFDIYHKNSFKEQPRETWIDGWKVEYMAIADPRTIHNTPIVIVGGAFQNFNSYKYCVEQFFESGPVILIDLPSMGANQQITNVDTGLSAGTLALPDLSRMLGQWLDIVNIQKVAVVGISLGSVIASFFVDQRPELVERMILMGVMQETRKSWRMLLEESLMLMKEQRMDEFGQAVILYLVNHAKMDKTRMSPTAKRLFFKQMAEFSNTEQERYEINCNRLLRLSHVPAPQVNTLVACGQYDSFTLPHENAKFAMQCPDMQFAMIANADHVPQLQRRKETMHLFTTYLQGKSIQGLDGIINFTREEMQQIERRGEQRIQVLEPYRQLTHRHSNKVIPVDIVDVNYFGLLMKLDTQNDLDFVNAHTRDLALNLSDDEGEFAIECLIFETSEQGIRALFKHGSFENADRLLRFIARQSQGQETCEVEEEALA
;
A
#
# COMPACT_ATOMS: atom_id res chain seq x y z
N MET A 1 -8.27 -3.11 -62.55
CA MET A 1 -9.54 -2.67 -61.96
C MET A 1 -9.40 -2.76 -60.44
N ASN A 2 -9.05 -1.62 -59.86
CA ASN A 2 -8.91 -1.52 -58.38
C ASN A 2 -10.25 -1.05 -57.83
N SER A 3 -10.95 -1.90 -57.12
CA SER A 3 -12.08 -1.51 -56.28
C SER A 3 -11.55 -1.08 -54.93
N ILE A 4 -11.51 0.23 -54.74
CA ILE A 4 -11.29 0.85 -53.43
C ILE A 4 -12.61 0.70 -52.66
N ILE A 5 -12.58 -0.17 -51.65
CA ILE A 5 -13.66 -0.23 -50.66
C ILE A 5 -13.44 0.95 -49.71
N GLN A 6 -14.27 1.97 -49.81
CA GLN A 6 -14.41 2.96 -48.73
C GLN A 6 -15.05 2.28 -47.54
N MET A 7 -14.26 2.02 -46.52
CA MET A 7 -14.77 1.58 -45.21
C MET A 7 -15.21 2.80 -44.42
N ASP A 8 -16.47 2.81 -43.97
CA ASP A 8 -17.02 3.81 -43.06
C ASP A 8 -16.17 3.85 -41.78
N THR A 9 -15.79 5.05 -41.37
CA THR A 9 -14.94 5.31 -40.19
C THR A 9 -15.57 4.84 -38.87
N GLU A 10 -16.92 4.83 -38.76
CA GLU A 10 -17.62 4.31 -37.58
C GLU A 10 -17.55 2.77 -37.46
N THR A 11 -17.61 2.05 -38.57
CA THR A 11 -17.50 0.57 -38.58
C THR A 11 -16.08 0.09 -38.26
N ASN A 12 -15.06 0.87 -38.58
CA ASN A 12 -13.66 0.54 -38.28
C ASN A 12 -13.32 0.67 -36.79
N GLN A 13 -13.90 1.66 -36.07
CA GLN A 13 -13.73 1.78 -34.62
C GLN A 13 -14.35 0.61 -33.85
N THR A 14 -15.50 0.11 -34.29
CA THR A 14 -16.19 -1.00 -33.65
C THR A 14 -15.46 -2.35 -33.86
N LEU A 15 -14.91 -2.58 -35.06
CA LEU A 15 -14.17 -3.82 -35.38
C LEU A 15 -12.80 -3.90 -34.67
N THR A 16 -12.11 -2.77 -34.45
CA THR A 16 -10.83 -2.74 -33.74
C THR A 16 -11.00 -3.01 -32.24
N SER A 17 -12.10 -2.60 -31.61
CA SER A 17 -12.34 -2.88 -30.18
C SER A 17 -12.64 -4.37 -29.92
N PHE A 18 -13.37 -5.05 -30.79
CA PHE A 18 -13.64 -6.49 -30.66
C PHE A 18 -12.40 -7.36 -30.85
N GLY A 19 -11.40 -6.95 -31.62
CA GLY A 19 -10.15 -7.69 -31.83
C GLY A 19 -9.11 -7.51 -30.74
N PHE A 20 -9.25 -6.49 -29.87
CA PHE A 20 -8.26 -6.20 -28.82
C PHE A 20 -8.55 -6.95 -27.51
N PHE A 21 -9.83 -7.14 -27.14
CA PHE A 21 -10.22 -7.81 -25.90
C PHE A 21 -10.54 -9.29 -26.14
N ASP A 22 -9.97 -10.17 -25.30
CA ASP A 22 -10.38 -11.56 -25.22
C ASP A 22 -11.66 -11.67 -24.40
N ILE A 23 -12.59 -12.53 -24.85
CA ILE A 23 -13.78 -12.81 -24.04
C ILE A 23 -13.36 -13.61 -22.80
N TYR A 24 -13.71 -13.09 -21.64
CA TYR A 24 -13.36 -13.71 -20.36
C TYR A 24 -13.97 -15.12 -20.21
N HIS A 25 -13.16 -16.03 -19.74
CA HIS A 25 -13.57 -17.37 -19.31
C HIS A 25 -12.74 -17.86 -18.11
N LYS A 26 -13.17 -18.95 -17.46
CA LYS A 26 -12.56 -19.46 -16.21
C LYS A 26 -11.06 -19.76 -16.29
N ASN A 27 -10.51 -19.97 -17.47
CA ASN A 27 -9.08 -20.23 -17.67
C ASN A 27 -8.28 -19.02 -18.16
N SER A 28 -8.90 -17.83 -18.37
CA SER A 28 -8.20 -16.65 -18.88
C SER A 28 -6.92 -16.33 -18.10
N PHE A 29 -6.94 -16.48 -16.76
CA PHE A 29 -5.74 -16.27 -15.92
C PHE A 29 -4.67 -17.38 -16.00
N LYS A 30 -4.88 -18.42 -16.80
CA LYS A 30 -3.87 -19.46 -17.10
C LYS A 30 -3.20 -19.25 -18.45
N GLU A 31 -3.73 -18.34 -19.25
CA GLU A 31 -3.17 -17.99 -20.54
C GLU A 31 -1.95 -17.10 -20.34
N GLN A 32 -1.06 -17.10 -21.32
CA GLN A 32 0.09 -16.21 -21.32
C GLN A 32 -0.39 -14.77 -21.50
N PRO A 33 0.10 -13.81 -20.71
CA PRO A 33 -0.20 -12.41 -20.95
C PRO A 33 0.33 -11.98 -22.31
N ARG A 34 -0.31 -10.99 -22.91
CA ARG A 34 0.19 -10.32 -24.09
C ARG A 34 1.33 -9.40 -23.72
N GLU A 35 2.21 -9.10 -24.66
CA GLU A 35 3.33 -8.19 -24.47
C GLU A 35 3.42 -7.14 -25.58
N THR A 36 3.93 -5.98 -25.21
CA THR A 36 4.30 -4.89 -26.12
C THR A 36 5.66 -4.36 -25.70
N TRP A 37 6.51 -4.01 -26.65
CA TRP A 37 7.84 -3.46 -26.40
C TRP A 37 7.84 -1.95 -26.66
N ILE A 38 8.38 -1.19 -25.71
CA ILE A 38 8.52 0.27 -25.76
C ILE A 38 9.96 0.62 -25.37
N ASP A 39 10.75 1.13 -26.30
CA ASP A 39 12.13 1.55 -26.08
C ASP A 39 12.99 0.48 -25.36
N GLY A 40 12.88 -0.78 -25.77
CA GLY A 40 13.58 -1.91 -25.17
C GLY A 40 13.03 -2.41 -23.83
N TRP A 41 11.89 -1.86 -23.40
CA TRP A 41 11.17 -2.30 -22.22
C TRP A 41 9.90 -3.08 -22.59
N LYS A 42 9.69 -4.20 -21.90
CA LYS A 42 8.50 -5.01 -22.05
C LYS A 42 7.37 -4.49 -21.15
N VAL A 43 6.20 -4.33 -21.72
CA VAL A 43 4.92 -4.13 -21.01
C VAL A 43 4.10 -5.40 -21.18
N GLU A 44 3.75 -6.04 -20.08
CA GLU A 44 2.85 -7.21 -20.08
C GLU A 44 1.43 -6.80 -19.73
N TYR A 45 0.44 -7.39 -20.38
CA TYR A 45 -0.95 -7.05 -20.11
C TYR A 45 -1.93 -8.20 -20.43
N MET A 46 -3.08 -8.15 -19.77
CA MET A 46 -4.25 -8.95 -20.11
C MET A 46 -5.40 -7.99 -20.44
N ALA A 47 -6.01 -8.14 -21.61
CA ALA A 47 -7.15 -7.36 -22.05
C ALA A 47 -8.36 -8.28 -22.18
N ILE A 48 -9.29 -8.23 -21.24
CA ILE A 48 -10.40 -9.16 -21.11
C ILE A 48 -11.74 -8.43 -20.98
N ALA A 49 -12.80 -9.00 -21.51
CA ALA A 49 -14.11 -8.38 -21.53
C ALA A 49 -15.27 -9.38 -21.36
N ASP A 50 -16.39 -8.86 -20.87
CA ASP A 50 -17.70 -9.46 -21.06
C ASP A 50 -18.31 -8.92 -22.36
N PRO A 51 -18.90 -9.75 -23.23
CA PRO A 51 -19.53 -9.29 -24.48
C PRO A 51 -20.58 -8.19 -24.29
N ARG A 52 -21.26 -8.16 -23.13
CA ARG A 52 -22.34 -7.19 -22.85
C ARG A 52 -21.82 -5.77 -22.65
N THR A 53 -20.57 -5.59 -22.22
CA THR A 53 -20.00 -4.29 -21.87
C THR A 53 -18.70 -3.97 -22.61
N ILE A 54 -18.36 -4.75 -23.63
CA ILE A 54 -17.12 -4.59 -24.41
C ILE A 54 -17.00 -3.21 -25.10
N HIS A 55 -18.11 -2.52 -25.31
CA HIS A 55 -18.15 -1.18 -25.93
C HIS A 55 -18.01 -0.02 -24.91
N ASN A 56 -18.03 -0.33 -23.62
CA ASN A 56 -17.87 0.68 -22.58
C ASN A 56 -16.40 1.13 -22.49
N THR A 57 -16.17 2.25 -21.81
CA THR A 57 -14.83 2.75 -21.53
C THR A 57 -13.99 1.66 -20.83
N PRO A 58 -12.83 1.27 -21.37
CA PRO A 58 -11.95 0.28 -20.74
C PRO A 58 -11.43 0.73 -19.37
N ILE A 59 -11.28 -0.22 -18.47
CA ILE A 59 -10.75 -0.01 -17.12
C ILE A 59 -9.30 -0.52 -17.10
N VAL A 60 -8.33 0.38 -16.94
CA VAL A 60 -6.91 0.03 -16.75
C VAL A 60 -6.63 -0.10 -15.27
N ILE A 61 -6.14 -1.25 -14.83
CA ILE A 61 -5.78 -1.52 -13.44
C ILE A 61 -4.26 -1.60 -13.32
N VAL A 62 -3.69 -0.70 -12.53
CA VAL A 62 -2.26 -0.68 -12.16
C VAL A 62 -2.15 -1.19 -10.72
N GLY A 63 -1.53 -2.35 -10.56
CA GLY A 63 -1.45 -3.05 -9.28
C GLY A 63 -0.44 -2.45 -8.30
N GLY A 64 -0.55 -2.86 -7.03
CA GLY A 64 0.43 -2.57 -5.98
C GLY A 64 1.69 -3.42 -6.10
N ALA A 65 2.69 -3.14 -5.24
CA ALA A 65 4.03 -3.75 -5.31
C ALA A 65 4.05 -5.29 -5.28
N PHE A 66 3.06 -5.91 -4.63
CA PHE A 66 2.96 -7.37 -4.49
C PHE A 66 1.84 -8.00 -5.32
N GLN A 67 1.16 -7.21 -6.15
CA GLN A 67 0.06 -7.67 -6.98
C GLN A 67 0.56 -8.01 -8.38
N ASN A 68 -0.05 -9.01 -8.97
CA ASN A 68 0.09 -9.43 -10.36
C ASN A 68 -1.29 -9.79 -10.93
N PHE A 69 -1.38 -10.25 -12.15
CA PHE A 69 -2.64 -10.61 -12.79
C PHE A 69 -3.49 -11.56 -11.94
N ASN A 70 -2.90 -12.58 -11.31
CA ASN A 70 -3.61 -13.54 -10.48
C ASN A 70 -4.27 -12.91 -9.23
N SER A 71 -3.79 -11.74 -8.78
CA SER A 71 -4.40 -11.01 -7.67
C SER A 71 -5.84 -10.58 -7.96
N TYR A 72 -6.20 -10.46 -9.23
CA TYR A 72 -7.52 -10.01 -9.69
C TYR A 72 -8.47 -11.16 -10.07
N LYS A 73 -7.99 -12.42 -10.09
CA LYS A 73 -8.74 -13.59 -10.53
C LYS A 73 -10.13 -13.74 -9.87
N TYR A 74 -10.25 -13.33 -8.62
CA TYR A 74 -11.50 -13.48 -7.86
C TYR A 74 -12.36 -12.21 -7.79
N CYS A 75 -11.96 -11.13 -8.45
CA CYS A 75 -12.70 -9.87 -8.43
C CYS A 75 -12.88 -9.23 -9.81
N VAL A 76 -12.17 -9.69 -10.84
CA VAL A 76 -12.22 -9.08 -12.16
C VAL A 76 -13.62 -9.09 -12.79
N GLU A 77 -14.40 -10.14 -12.56
CA GLU A 77 -15.77 -10.26 -13.10
C GLU A 77 -16.69 -9.13 -12.65
N GLN A 78 -16.47 -8.57 -11.46
CA GLN A 78 -17.26 -7.44 -10.97
C GLN A 78 -17.01 -6.15 -11.77
N PHE A 79 -15.79 -5.95 -12.28
CA PHE A 79 -15.48 -4.81 -13.13
C PHE A 79 -16.19 -4.86 -14.48
N PHE A 80 -16.54 -6.05 -14.99
CA PHE A 80 -17.23 -6.19 -16.26
C PHE A 80 -18.62 -5.57 -16.29
N GLU A 81 -19.21 -5.28 -15.12
CA GLU A 81 -20.44 -4.49 -15.06
C GLU A 81 -20.24 -3.05 -15.53
N SER A 82 -19.01 -2.54 -15.48
CA SER A 82 -18.64 -1.18 -15.87
C SER A 82 -18.02 -1.12 -17.27
N GLY A 83 -17.16 -2.08 -17.62
CA GLY A 83 -16.48 -2.12 -18.92
C GLY A 83 -15.45 -3.22 -19.04
N PRO A 84 -14.78 -3.34 -20.20
CA PRO A 84 -13.68 -4.26 -20.38
C PRO A 84 -12.50 -3.88 -19.48
N VAL A 85 -11.69 -4.86 -19.09
CA VAL A 85 -10.61 -4.70 -18.13
C VAL A 85 -9.25 -4.95 -18.78
N ILE A 86 -8.32 -4.07 -18.50
CA ILE A 86 -6.91 -4.19 -18.85
C ILE A 86 -6.13 -4.25 -17.54
N LEU A 87 -5.54 -5.40 -17.27
CA LEU A 87 -4.54 -5.57 -16.23
C LEU A 87 -3.18 -5.33 -16.88
N ILE A 88 -2.35 -4.45 -16.32
CA ILE A 88 -1.07 -4.06 -16.91
C ILE A 88 0.07 -4.15 -15.90
N ASP A 89 1.16 -4.79 -16.29
CA ASP A 89 2.40 -4.92 -15.53
C ASP A 89 3.54 -4.24 -16.30
N LEU A 90 3.97 -3.10 -15.80
CA LEU A 90 5.09 -2.31 -16.32
C LEU A 90 6.44 -2.95 -15.93
N PRO A 91 7.59 -2.52 -16.49
CA PRO A 91 8.90 -3.08 -16.14
C PRO A 91 9.16 -3.14 -14.64
N SER A 92 9.56 -4.32 -14.15
CA SER A 92 9.76 -4.68 -12.74
C SER A 92 8.49 -4.65 -11.86
N MET A 93 7.30 -4.64 -12.43
CA MET A 93 6.03 -4.73 -11.69
C MET A 93 5.28 -6.04 -11.98
N GLY A 94 4.43 -6.43 -11.06
CA GLY A 94 3.49 -7.54 -11.20
C GLY A 94 4.15 -8.86 -11.63
N ALA A 95 3.70 -9.44 -12.74
CA ALA A 95 4.29 -10.64 -13.33
C ALA A 95 5.48 -10.32 -14.28
N ASN A 96 5.63 -9.06 -14.69
CA ASN A 96 6.71 -8.65 -15.58
C ASN A 96 8.08 -8.73 -14.90
N GLN A 97 8.84 -9.77 -15.23
CA GLN A 97 10.15 -10.05 -14.63
C GLN A 97 11.30 -9.30 -15.31
N GLN A 98 11.04 -8.47 -16.31
CA GLN A 98 12.09 -7.69 -16.94
C GLN A 98 12.64 -6.62 -16.01
N ILE A 99 13.90 -6.76 -15.66
CA ILE A 99 14.67 -5.82 -14.82
C ILE A 99 15.80 -5.14 -15.57
N THR A 100 16.02 -5.51 -16.84
CA THR A 100 17.06 -4.96 -17.70
C THR A 100 16.48 -4.63 -19.08
N ASN A 101 16.80 -3.46 -19.59
CA ASN A 101 16.44 -3.03 -20.94
C ASN A 101 17.21 -3.86 -21.98
N VAL A 102 16.51 -4.40 -22.99
CA VAL A 102 17.13 -5.30 -23.98
C VAL A 102 18.04 -4.57 -24.97
N ASP A 103 17.81 -3.29 -25.23
CA ASP A 103 18.58 -2.52 -26.19
C ASP A 103 19.82 -1.86 -25.55
N THR A 104 19.69 -1.39 -24.32
CA THR A 104 20.73 -0.58 -23.66
C THR A 104 21.45 -1.29 -22.52
N GLY A 105 20.92 -2.41 -22.00
CA GLY A 105 21.42 -3.09 -20.81
C GLY A 105 21.19 -2.35 -19.49
N LEU A 106 20.47 -1.23 -19.48
CA LEU A 106 20.20 -0.46 -18.27
C LEU A 106 19.23 -1.19 -17.35
N SER A 107 19.46 -1.11 -16.05
CA SER A 107 18.54 -1.64 -15.03
C SER A 107 17.21 -0.87 -15.01
N ALA A 108 16.09 -1.56 -14.77
CA ALA A 108 14.79 -0.94 -14.53
C ALA A 108 14.80 0.03 -13.33
N GLY A 109 15.78 -0.07 -12.43
CA GLY A 109 16.04 0.89 -11.36
C GLY A 109 16.35 2.32 -11.83
N THR A 110 16.71 2.50 -13.12
CA THR A 110 16.89 3.82 -13.75
C THR A 110 15.57 4.50 -14.10
N LEU A 111 14.48 3.73 -14.25
CA LEU A 111 13.16 4.27 -14.52
C LEU A 111 12.54 4.79 -13.21
N ALA A 112 12.23 6.08 -13.15
CA ALA A 112 11.44 6.65 -12.05
C ALA A 112 9.94 6.36 -12.24
N LEU A 113 9.12 6.64 -11.22
CA LEU A 113 7.65 6.43 -11.31
C LEU A 113 7.00 7.25 -12.44
N PRO A 114 7.38 8.53 -12.70
CA PRO A 114 6.90 9.27 -13.86
C PRO A 114 7.28 8.65 -15.21
N ASP A 115 8.39 7.89 -15.29
CA ASP A 115 8.79 7.20 -16.52
C ASP A 115 7.88 6.00 -16.80
N LEU A 116 7.53 5.23 -15.77
CA LEU A 116 6.54 4.16 -15.88
C LEU A 116 5.16 4.70 -16.31
N SER A 117 4.78 5.85 -15.79
CA SER A 117 3.52 6.52 -16.13
C SER A 117 3.50 6.98 -17.58
N ARG A 118 4.61 7.54 -18.07
CA ARG A 118 4.77 7.91 -19.50
C ARG A 118 4.69 6.69 -20.40
N MET A 119 5.30 5.58 -19.98
CA MET A 119 5.23 4.30 -20.71
C MET A 119 3.80 3.76 -20.79
N LEU A 120 3.00 3.91 -19.74
CA LEU A 120 1.57 3.59 -19.77
C LEU A 120 0.83 4.42 -20.83
N GLY A 121 1.11 5.72 -20.92
CA GLY A 121 0.55 6.59 -21.96
C GLY A 121 0.96 6.17 -23.36
N GLN A 122 2.24 5.89 -23.60
CA GLN A 122 2.76 5.39 -24.86
C GLN A 122 2.14 4.04 -25.25
N TRP A 123 1.94 3.16 -24.27
CA TRP A 123 1.27 1.88 -24.51
C TRP A 123 -0.18 2.07 -24.98
N LEU A 124 -0.95 2.98 -24.37
CA LEU A 124 -2.31 3.32 -24.82
C LEU A 124 -2.34 3.87 -26.24
N ASP A 125 -1.35 4.70 -26.60
CA ASP A 125 -1.22 5.23 -27.98
C ASP A 125 -0.94 4.07 -28.97
N ILE A 126 -0.06 3.13 -28.64
CA ILE A 126 0.27 1.96 -29.47
C ILE A 126 -0.96 1.07 -29.71
N VAL A 127 -1.75 0.81 -28.67
CA VAL A 127 -2.95 -0.02 -28.78
C VAL A 127 -4.19 0.76 -29.24
N ASN A 128 -4.01 2.06 -29.55
CA ASN A 128 -5.04 2.99 -30.04
C ASN A 128 -6.28 3.09 -29.14
N ILE A 129 -6.07 3.15 -27.82
CA ILE A 129 -7.13 3.38 -26.83
C ILE A 129 -7.13 4.87 -26.46
N GLN A 130 -8.22 5.58 -26.78
CA GLN A 130 -8.34 7.03 -26.65
C GLN A 130 -8.95 7.48 -25.32
N LYS A 131 -9.59 6.58 -24.57
CA LYS A 131 -10.24 6.91 -23.30
C LYS A 131 -10.25 5.68 -22.38
N VAL A 132 -9.93 5.88 -21.12
CA VAL A 132 -9.91 4.82 -20.10
C VAL A 132 -10.48 5.34 -18.78
N ALA A 133 -10.99 4.42 -17.95
CA ALA A 133 -11.05 4.60 -16.52
C ALA A 133 -9.78 3.98 -15.90
N VAL A 134 -9.24 4.56 -14.85
CA VAL A 134 -7.98 4.08 -14.24
C VAL A 134 -8.23 3.66 -12.79
N VAL A 135 -7.72 2.49 -12.40
CA VAL A 135 -7.69 2.03 -11.02
C VAL A 135 -6.25 1.81 -10.59
N GLY A 136 -5.76 2.65 -9.70
CA GLY A 136 -4.44 2.51 -9.08
C GLY A 136 -4.55 1.97 -7.67
N ILE A 137 -3.74 0.97 -7.31
CA ILE A 137 -3.74 0.35 -5.99
C ILE A 137 -2.35 0.47 -5.38
N SER A 138 -2.23 1.11 -4.21
CA SER A 138 -0.96 1.29 -3.49
C SER A 138 0.13 1.91 -4.40
N LEU A 139 1.25 1.25 -4.69
CA LEU A 139 2.25 1.71 -5.66
C LEU A 139 1.63 2.11 -7.01
N GLY A 140 0.64 1.34 -7.47
CA GLY A 140 -0.11 1.64 -8.69
C GLY A 140 -0.89 2.95 -8.62
N SER A 141 -1.33 3.39 -7.43
CA SER A 141 -1.96 4.70 -7.24
C SER A 141 -1.01 5.85 -7.55
N VAL A 142 0.25 5.71 -7.21
CA VAL A 142 1.29 6.71 -7.51
C VAL A 142 1.54 6.80 -9.01
N ILE A 143 1.68 5.64 -9.68
CA ILE A 143 1.86 5.58 -11.14
C ILE A 143 0.64 6.16 -11.86
N ALA A 144 -0.56 5.78 -11.43
CA ALA A 144 -1.81 6.28 -11.99
C ALA A 144 -1.94 7.81 -11.83
N SER A 145 -1.53 8.37 -10.67
CA SER A 145 -1.53 9.83 -10.46
C SER A 145 -0.60 10.55 -11.42
N PHE A 146 0.64 10.08 -11.59
CA PHE A 146 1.57 10.65 -12.58
C PHE A 146 1.06 10.47 -14.01
N PHE A 147 0.42 9.35 -14.34
CA PHE A 147 -0.15 9.13 -15.66
C PHE A 147 -1.25 10.15 -15.98
N VAL A 148 -2.16 10.39 -15.04
CA VAL A 148 -3.24 11.36 -15.23
C VAL A 148 -2.71 12.80 -15.28
N ASP A 149 -1.68 13.11 -14.51
CA ASP A 149 -1.02 14.43 -14.57
C ASP A 149 -0.38 14.69 -15.96
N GLN A 150 0.19 13.64 -16.58
CA GLN A 150 0.80 13.72 -17.91
C GLN A 150 -0.21 13.67 -19.06
N ARG A 151 -1.30 12.91 -18.93
CA ARG A 151 -2.27 12.60 -20.01
C ARG A 151 -3.72 12.64 -19.49
N PRO A 152 -4.18 13.77 -18.90
CA PRO A 152 -5.53 13.88 -18.34
C PRO A 152 -6.63 13.67 -19.40
N GLU A 153 -6.35 14.00 -20.67
CA GLU A 153 -7.29 13.83 -21.77
C GLU A 153 -7.66 12.37 -22.05
N LEU A 154 -6.81 11.40 -21.68
CA LEU A 154 -7.08 9.98 -21.86
C LEU A 154 -7.94 9.40 -20.74
N VAL A 155 -8.18 10.13 -19.65
CA VAL A 155 -8.85 9.57 -18.46
C VAL A 155 -10.24 10.16 -18.28
N GLU A 156 -11.24 9.28 -18.20
CA GLU A 156 -12.62 9.65 -17.91
C GLU A 156 -12.83 9.83 -16.40
N ARG A 157 -12.37 8.88 -15.63
CA ARG A 157 -12.41 8.87 -14.17
C ARG A 157 -11.34 7.95 -13.59
N MET A 158 -10.99 8.15 -12.33
CA MET A 158 -10.02 7.27 -11.70
C MET A 158 -10.38 6.92 -10.27
N ILE A 159 -9.84 5.79 -9.83
CA ILE A 159 -9.85 5.32 -8.44
C ILE A 159 -8.40 5.18 -7.97
N LEU A 160 -8.09 5.77 -6.84
CA LEU A 160 -6.82 5.62 -6.14
C LEU A 160 -7.05 4.97 -4.78
N MET A 161 -6.48 3.82 -4.55
CA MET A 161 -6.59 3.11 -3.27
C MET A 161 -5.25 3.05 -2.56
N GLY A 162 -5.18 3.64 -1.36
CA GLY A 162 -3.95 3.65 -0.57
C GLY A 162 -2.88 4.58 -1.15
N VAL A 163 -3.18 5.88 -1.26
CA VAL A 163 -2.29 6.91 -1.79
C VAL A 163 -1.89 7.92 -0.71
N MET A 164 -0.69 8.47 -0.82
CA MET A 164 -0.21 9.59 -0.02
C MET A 164 0.49 10.61 -0.92
N GLN A 165 0.43 11.88 -0.55
CA GLN A 165 1.08 12.94 -1.31
C GLN A 165 2.60 12.95 -1.16
N GLU A 166 3.04 12.75 0.07
CA GLU A 166 4.44 12.76 0.49
C GLU A 166 4.72 11.57 1.39
N THR A 167 5.91 11.03 1.30
CA THR A 167 6.32 9.89 2.13
C THR A 167 6.71 10.38 3.54
N ARG A 168 5.98 9.94 4.57
CA ARG A 168 6.35 10.26 5.95
C ARG A 168 7.65 9.56 6.38
N LYS A 169 8.39 10.17 7.31
CA LYS A 169 9.67 9.66 7.80
C LYS A 169 9.57 8.23 8.34
N SER A 170 8.57 7.92 9.15
CA SER A 170 8.37 6.57 9.71
C SER A 170 8.16 5.52 8.62
N TRP A 171 7.39 5.82 7.59
CA TRP A 171 7.16 4.94 6.45
C TRP A 171 8.46 4.68 5.67
N ARG A 172 9.26 5.72 5.43
CA ARG A 172 10.59 5.58 4.79
C ARG A 172 11.51 4.66 5.59
N MET A 173 11.57 4.86 6.91
CA MET A 173 12.38 4.03 7.81
C MET A 173 11.96 2.55 7.79
N LEU A 174 10.66 2.26 7.74
CA LEU A 174 10.14 0.89 7.62
C LEU A 174 10.48 0.24 6.27
N LEU A 175 10.41 1.00 5.16
CA LEU A 175 10.86 0.51 3.85
C LEU A 175 12.36 0.22 3.83
N GLU A 176 13.18 1.12 4.38
CA GLU A 176 14.63 0.92 4.49
C GLU A 176 14.95 -0.31 5.34
N GLU A 177 14.21 -0.53 6.43
CA GLU A 177 14.38 -1.71 7.27
C GLU A 177 14.03 -3.00 6.52
N SER A 178 12.92 -3.01 5.76
CA SER A 178 12.56 -4.17 4.95
C SER A 178 13.62 -4.50 3.90
N LEU A 179 14.22 -3.49 3.27
CA LEU A 179 15.35 -3.69 2.34
C LEU A 179 16.58 -4.26 3.06
N MET A 180 16.85 -3.84 4.29
CA MET A 180 17.96 -4.33 5.08
C MET A 180 17.78 -5.79 5.45
N LEU A 181 16.61 -6.20 5.95
CA LEU A 181 16.26 -7.59 6.25
C LEU A 181 16.47 -8.49 5.02
N MET A 182 16.02 -8.04 3.86
CA MET A 182 16.17 -8.78 2.61
C MET A 182 17.65 -8.90 2.19
N LYS A 183 18.45 -7.83 2.29
CA LYS A 183 19.89 -7.84 1.98
C LYS A 183 20.69 -8.74 2.92
N GLU A 184 20.30 -8.82 4.18
CA GLU A 184 20.88 -9.72 5.19
C GLU A 184 20.38 -11.16 5.06
N GLN A 185 19.56 -11.46 4.05
CA GLN A 185 18.93 -12.78 3.81
C GLN A 185 18.06 -13.26 4.98
N ARG A 186 17.53 -12.37 5.79
CA ARG A 186 16.59 -12.64 6.89
C ARG A 186 15.16 -12.69 6.33
N MET A 187 14.91 -13.60 5.39
CA MET A 187 13.68 -13.63 4.59
C MET A 187 12.43 -13.94 5.39
N ASP A 188 12.51 -14.74 6.45
CA ASP A 188 11.37 -14.99 7.34
C ASP A 188 10.95 -13.71 8.10
N GLU A 189 11.92 -12.97 8.61
CA GLU A 189 11.67 -11.69 9.29
C GLU A 189 11.19 -10.63 8.29
N PHE A 190 11.77 -10.59 7.10
CA PHE A 190 11.30 -9.75 6.00
C PHE A 190 9.82 -10.01 5.69
N GLY A 191 9.44 -11.27 5.49
CA GLY A 191 8.06 -11.64 5.18
C GLY A 191 7.09 -11.29 6.30
N GLN A 192 7.48 -11.49 7.56
CA GLN A 192 6.68 -11.09 8.73
C GLN A 192 6.55 -9.57 8.83
N ALA A 193 7.66 -8.83 8.68
CA ALA A 193 7.69 -7.38 8.75
C ALA A 193 6.78 -6.74 7.68
N VAL A 194 6.88 -7.19 6.42
CA VAL A 194 6.03 -6.67 5.33
C VAL A 194 4.56 -6.86 5.64
N ILE A 195 4.16 -8.03 6.15
CA ILE A 195 2.76 -8.28 6.53
C ILE A 195 2.35 -7.37 7.69
N LEU A 196 3.16 -7.26 8.74
CA LEU A 196 2.86 -6.45 9.92
C LEU A 196 2.84 -4.93 9.62
N TYR A 197 3.44 -4.50 8.51
CA TYR A 197 3.35 -3.12 8.02
C TYR A 197 2.09 -2.88 7.17
N LEU A 198 1.68 -3.87 6.36
CA LEU A 198 0.54 -3.74 5.45
C LEU A 198 -0.79 -4.12 6.12
N VAL A 199 -0.75 -5.04 7.09
CA VAL A 199 -1.91 -5.51 7.83
C VAL A 199 -1.85 -4.96 9.24
N ASN A 200 -2.84 -4.16 9.63
CA ASN A 200 -2.88 -3.60 10.98
C ASN A 200 -3.16 -4.70 12.01
N HIS A 201 -2.08 -5.26 12.56
CA HIS A 201 -2.14 -6.37 13.49
C HIS A 201 -2.93 -6.04 14.77
N ALA A 202 -2.88 -4.78 15.23
CA ALA A 202 -3.65 -4.30 16.38
C ALA A 202 -5.17 -4.28 16.15
N LYS A 203 -5.64 -4.42 14.89
CA LYS A 203 -7.06 -4.42 14.51
C LYS A 203 -7.49 -5.72 13.80
N MET A 204 -6.73 -6.80 13.94
CA MET A 204 -7.03 -8.06 13.24
C MET A 204 -8.38 -8.66 13.61
N ASP A 205 -8.85 -8.44 14.82
CA ASP A 205 -10.20 -8.84 15.29
C ASP A 205 -11.33 -8.15 14.48
N LYS A 206 -11.08 -6.91 14.01
CA LYS A 206 -12.02 -6.09 13.22
C LYS A 206 -11.87 -6.34 11.72
N THR A 207 -10.64 -6.38 11.21
CA THR A 207 -10.38 -6.51 9.78
C THR A 207 -10.65 -7.91 9.24
N ARG A 208 -10.61 -8.94 10.10
CA ARG A 208 -10.96 -10.33 9.78
C ARG A 208 -10.20 -10.92 8.59
N MET A 209 -8.91 -10.63 8.49
CA MET A 209 -8.09 -11.31 7.50
C MET A 209 -8.05 -12.82 7.79
N SER A 210 -8.32 -13.64 6.78
CA SER A 210 -8.33 -15.09 7.01
C SER A 210 -6.91 -15.60 7.31
N PRO A 211 -6.74 -16.54 8.27
CA PRO A 211 -5.42 -17.13 8.56
C PRO A 211 -4.75 -17.74 7.33
N THR A 212 -5.55 -18.31 6.42
CA THR A 212 -5.04 -18.86 5.15
C THR A 212 -4.50 -17.77 4.25
N ALA A 213 -5.20 -16.63 4.09
CA ALA A 213 -4.72 -15.51 3.30
C ALA A 213 -3.42 -14.93 3.89
N LYS A 214 -3.36 -14.74 5.22
CA LYS A 214 -2.15 -14.27 5.92
C LYS A 214 -0.96 -15.22 5.67
N ARG A 215 -1.17 -16.53 5.82
CA ARG A 215 -0.13 -17.54 5.59
C ARG A 215 0.36 -17.58 4.13
N LEU A 216 -0.55 -17.50 3.15
CA LEU A 216 -0.18 -17.48 1.74
C LEU A 216 0.59 -16.21 1.38
N PHE A 217 0.18 -15.07 1.94
CA PHE A 217 0.88 -13.80 1.73
C PHE A 217 2.28 -13.83 2.36
N PHE A 218 2.42 -14.35 3.60
CA PHE A 218 3.72 -14.57 4.23
C PHE A 218 4.62 -15.46 3.37
N LYS A 219 4.10 -16.62 2.94
CA LYS A 219 4.87 -17.54 2.10
C LYS A 219 5.35 -16.89 0.81
N GLN A 220 4.50 -16.09 0.16
CA GLN A 220 4.89 -15.35 -1.04
C GLN A 220 6.10 -14.43 -0.78
N MET A 221 6.13 -13.73 0.36
CA MET A 221 7.23 -12.81 0.69
C MET A 221 8.51 -13.55 1.13
N ALA A 222 8.37 -14.55 1.99
CA ALA A 222 9.51 -15.31 2.54
C ALA A 222 10.24 -16.14 1.46
N GLU A 223 9.53 -16.55 0.41
CA GLU A 223 10.06 -17.38 -0.68
C GLU A 223 10.40 -16.59 -1.95
N PHE A 224 10.63 -15.28 -1.86
CA PHE A 224 11.03 -14.47 -3.01
C PHE A 224 12.29 -15.04 -3.69
N SER A 225 12.18 -15.29 -4.99
CA SER A 225 13.34 -15.53 -5.86
C SER A 225 14.26 -14.31 -5.92
N ASN A 226 15.50 -14.49 -6.39
CA ASN A 226 16.42 -13.38 -6.57
C ASN A 226 15.86 -12.26 -7.46
N THR A 227 15.13 -12.61 -8.52
CA THR A 227 14.48 -11.64 -9.40
C THR A 227 13.36 -10.86 -8.67
N GLU A 228 12.58 -11.53 -7.83
CA GLU A 228 11.54 -10.86 -7.03
C GLU A 228 12.14 -9.95 -5.97
N GLN A 229 13.25 -10.35 -5.33
CA GLN A 229 14.01 -9.50 -4.41
C GLN A 229 14.54 -8.25 -5.12
N GLU A 230 15.15 -8.38 -6.31
CA GLU A 230 15.64 -7.25 -7.09
C GLU A 230 14.49 -6.32 -7.52
N ARG A 231 13.35 -6.86 -7.93
CA ARG A 231 12.15 -6.07 -8.27
C ARG A 231 11.60 -5.33 -7.06
N TYR A 232 11.58 -5.96 -5.90
CA TYR A 232 11.19 -5.32 -4.66
C TYR A 232 12.13 -4.16 -4.32
N GLU A 233 13.45 -4.38 -4.39
CA GLU A 233 14.45 -3.33 -4.16
C GLU A 233 14.29 -2.16 -5.12
N ILE A 234 14.10 -2.42 -6.42
CA ILE A 234 13.86 -1.39 -7.44
C ILE A 234 12.65 -0.54 -7.07
N ASN A 235 11.53 -1.16 -6.74
CA ASN A 235 10.28 -0.46 -6.44
C ASN A 235 10.33 0.30 -5.11
N CYS A 236 10.96 -0.25 -4.08
CA CYS A 236 11.21 0.46 -2.82
C CYS A 236 12.11 1.69 -3.05
N ASN A 237 13.18 1.56 -3.83
CA ASN A 237 14.07 2.68 -4.15
C ASN A 237 13.36 3.78 -4.95
N ARG A 238 12.42 3.44 -5.86
CA ARG A 238 11.56 4.42 -6.53
C ARG A 238 10.70 5.20 -5.54
N LEU A 239 10.07 4.49 -4.60
CA LEU A 239 9.25 5.09 -3.54
C LEU A 239 10.10 5.95 -2.59
N LEU A 240 11.30 5.51 -2.21
CA LEU A 240 12.21 6.26 -1.34
C LEU A 240 12.75 7.55 -1.99
N ARG A 241 12.83 7.60 -3.33
CA ARG A 241 13.21 8.80 -4.10
C ARG A 241 12.03 9.73 -4.37
N LEU A 242 10.81 9.30 -4.06
CA LEU A 242 9.61 10.08 -4.32
C LEU A 242 9.55 11.29 -3.38
N SER A 243 9.48 12.48 -3.96
CA SER A 243 9.30 13.74 -3.22
C SER A 243 7.84 14.14 -3.10
N HIS A 244 7.06 13.94 -4.16
CA HIS A 244 5.67 14.39 -4.25
C HIS A 244 4.90 13.56 -5.26
N VAL A 245 3.62 13.31 -4.99
CA VAL A 245 2.66 12.69 -5.91
C VAL A 245 1.69 13.77 -6.39
N PRO A 246 1.54 14.00 -7.71
CA PRO A 246 0.63 15.00 -8.23
C PRO A 246 -0.83 14.61 -7.95
N ALA A 247 -1.65 15.60 -7.61
CA ALA A 247 -3.09 15.40 -7.42
C ALA A 247 -3.81 15.45 -8.79
N PRO A 248 -4.56 14.40 -9.15
CA PRO A 248 -5.27 14.35 -10.44
C PRO A 248 -6.30 15.47 -10.60
N GLN A 249 -6.40 16.01 -11.81
CA GLN A 249 -7.36 17.05 -12.18
C GLN A 249 -8.58 16.48 -12.95
N VAL A 250 -8.88 15.20 -12.73
CA VAL A 250 -10.03 14.49 -13.31
C VAL A 250 -10.94 13.99 -12.20
N ASN A 251 -12.13 13.51 -12.56
CA ASN A 251 -13.06 12.91 -11.58
C ASN A 251 -12.37 11.75 -10.86
N THR A 252 -12.17 11.88 -9.54
CA THR A 252 -11.31 10.98 -8.75
C THR A 252 -12.03 10.48 -7.50
N LEU A 253 -12.03 9.15 -7.31
CA LEU A 253 -12.32 8.52 -6.02
C LEU A 253 -10.99 8.18 -5.34
N VAL A 254 -10.75 8.74 -4.18
CA VAL A 254 -9.68 8.28 -3.27
C VAL A 254 -10.29 7.37 -2.22
N ALA A 255 -9.75 6.17 -2.07
CA ALA A 255 -10.25 5.18 -1.12
C ALA A 255 -9.10 4.59 -0.27
N CYS A 256 -9.39 4.21 0.97
CA CYS A 256 -8.47 3.47 1.84
C CYS A 256 -9.25 2.59 2.81
N GLY A 257 -8.57 1.68 3.50
CA GLY A 257 -9.16 0.98 4.64
C GLY A 257 -9.27 1.90 5.87
N GLN A 258 -10.31 1.69 6.68
CA GLN A 258 -10.52 2.46 7.92
C GLN A 258 -9.33 2.36 8.89
N TYR A 259 -8.66 1.23 8.91
CA TYR A 259 -7.52 0.94 9.78
C TYR A 259 -6.20 0.85 9.02
N ASP A 260 -6.11 1.45 7.83
CA ASP A 260 -4.86 1.48 7.06
C ASP A 260 -3.76 2.17 7.86
N SER A 261 -2.76 1.39 8.26
CA SER A 261 -1.59 1.89 9.01
C SER A 261 -0.38 2.16 8.11
N PHE A 262 -0.42 1.68 6.89
CA PHE A 262 0.66 1.87 5.90
C PHE A 262 0.51 3.19 5.15
N THR A 263 -0.66 3.46 4.58
CA THR A 263 -1.04 4.78 4.05
C THR A 263 -2.22 5.29 4.87
N LEU A 264 -1.93 6.14 5.85
CA LEU A 264 -2.91 6.50 6.87
C LEU A 264 -4.17 7.17 6.27
N PRO A 265 -5.36 6.94 6.84
CA PRO A 265 -6.59 7.55 6.34
C PRO A 265 -6.52 9.07 6.20
N HIS A 266 -5.89 9.78 7.14
CA HIS A 266 -5.71 11.23 7.04
C HIS A 266 -4.76 11.64 5.90
N GLU A 267 -3.76 10.82 5.52
CA GLU A 267 -2.87 11.08 4.38
C GLU A 267 -3.64 10.94 3.06
N ASN A 268 -4.47 9.90 2.94
CA ASN A 268 -5.37 9.71 1.81
C ASN A 268 -6.39 10.87 1.70
N ALA A 269 -6.98 11.30 2.81
CA ALA A 269 -7.89 12.43 2.85
C ALA A 269 -7.19 13.75 2.46
N LYS A 270 -5.99 14.00 3.00
CA LYS A 270 -5.17 15.17 2.64
C LYS A 270 -4.86 15.20 1.15
N PHE A 271 -4.55 14.05 0.54
CA PHE A 271 -4.34 13.93 -0.89
C PHE A 271 -5.64 14.21 -1.66
N ALA A 272 -6.75 13.58 -1.26
CA ALA A 272 -8.06 13.78 -1.89
C ALA A 272 -8.47 15.25 -1.92
N MET A 273 -8.26 15.99 -0.84
CA MET A 273 -8.60 17.42 -0.75
C MET A 273 -7.91 18.31 -1.80
N GLN A 274 -6.83 17.84 -2.41
CA GLN A 274 -6.12 18.55 -3.49
C GLN A 274 -6.70 18.26 -4.87
N CYS A 275 -7.49 17.20 -5.01
CA CYS A 275 -8.18 16.90 -6.26
C CYS A 275 -9.43 17.76 -6.36
N PRO A 276 -9.66 18.53 -7.45
CA PRO A 276 -10.79 19.47 -7.54
C PRO A 276 -12.14 18.75 -7.60
N ASP A 277 -12.24 17.69 -8.40
CA ASP A 277 -13.45 16.87 -8.56
C ASP A 277 -13.21 15.49 -7.93
N MET A 278 -13.44 15.41 -6.62
CA MET A 278 -13.10 14.23 -5.82
C MET A 278 -14.26 13.70 -4.99
N GLN A 279 -14.21 12.40 -4.73
CA GLN A 279 -14.91 11.72 -3.64
C GLN A 279 -13.88 11.03 -2.76
N PHE A 280 -14.14 10.97 -1.45
CA PHE A 280 -13.30 10.24 -0.50
C PHE A 280 -14.14 9.25 0.28
N ALA A 281 -13.66 8.00 0.39
CA ALA A 281 -14.35 6.94 1.09
C ALA A 281 -13.39 6.02 1.84
N MET A 282 -13.77 5.60 3.04
CA MET A 282 -13.09 4.52 3.75
C MET A 282 -13.90 3.22 3.66
N ILE A 283 -13.21 2.11 3.44
CA ILE A 283 -13.80 0.77 3.54
C ILE A 283 -13.75 0.38 5.03
N ALA A 284 -14.94 0.24 5.63
CA ALA A 284 -15.08 -0.08 7.04
C ALA A 284 -14.46 -1.44 7.40
N ASN A 285 -13.79 -1.50 8.55
CA ASN A 285 -13.16 -2.72 9.06
C ASN A 285 -12.16 -3.34 8.04
N ALA A 286 -11.40 -2.53 7.34
CA ALA A 286 -10.31 -2.92 6.46
C ALA A 286 -9.06 -2.11 6.76
N ASP A 287 -7.90 -2.65 6.40
CA ASP A 287 -6.60 -1.96 6.44
C ASP A 287 -6.05 -1.69 5.03
N HIS A 288 -4.72 -1.78 4.81
CA HIS A 288 -4.10 -1.47 3.50
C HIS A 288 -4.49 -2.43 2.37
N VAL A 289 -5.07 -3.59 2.68
CA VAL A 289 -5.45 -4.62 1.71
C VAL A 289 -6.95 -4.93 1.70
N PRO A 290 -7.83 -3.93 1.55
CA PRO A 290 -9.27 -4.11 1.70
C PRO A 290 -9.85 -5.13 0.72
N GLN A 291 -9.27 -5.30 -0.47
CA GLN A 291 -9.67 -6.30 -1.46
C GLN A 291 -9.49 -7.75 -0.96
N LEU A 292 -8.65 -8.00 0.05
CA LEU A 292 -8.48 -9.30 0.69
C LEU A 292 -9.42 -9.49 1.88
N GLN A 293 -9.81 -8.41 2.56
CA GLN A 293 -10.58 -8.42 3.81
C GLN A 293 -12.06 -8.13 3.59
N ARG A 294 -12.38 -7.17 2.73
CA ARG A 294 -13.71 -6.65 2.43
C ARG A 294 -13.93 -6.59 0.91
N ARG A 295 -13.68 -7.72 0.24
CA ARG A 295 -13.72 -7.78 -1.23
C ARG A 295 -15.05 -7.32 -1.80
N LYS A 296 -16.17 -7.76 -1.22
CA LYS A 296 -17.51 -7.43 -1.71
C LYS A 296 -17.76 -5.92 -1.64
N GLU A 297 -17.50 -5.32 -0.50
CA GLU A 297 -17.68 -3.89 -0.25
C GLU A 297 -16.73 -3.06 -1.13
N THR A 298 -15.46 -3.45 -1.22
CA THR A 298 -14.44 -2.79 -2.06
C THR A 298 -14.84 -2.81 -3.54
N MET A 299 -15.25 -3.96 -4.05
CA MET A 299 -15.64 -4.08 -5.45
C MET A 299 -16.95 -3.35 -5.73
N HIS A 300 -17.91 -3.37 -4.80
CA HIS A 300 -19.16 -2.64 -4.92
C HIS A 300 -18.93 -1.12 -4.96
N LEU A 301 -18.03 -0.59 -4.11
CA LEU A 301 -17.59 0.79 -4.16
C LEU A 301 -17.00 1.14 -5.54
N PHE A 302 -16.05 0.33 -6.01
CA PHE A 302 -15.34 0.60 -7.26
C PHE A 302 -16.27 0.58 -8.47
N THR A 303 -17.09 -0.46 -8.60
CA THR A 303 -18.01 -0.60 -9.74
C THR A 303 -19.11 0.45 -9.73
N THR A 304 -19.66 0.79 -8.56
CA THR A 304 -20.63 1.88 -8.43
C THR A 304 -20.06 3.20 -8.89
N TYR A 305 -18.83 3.54 -8.47
CA TYR A 305 -18.17 4.77 -8.89
C TYR A 305 -17.82 4.75 -10.39
N LEU A 306 -17.29 3.64 -10.93
CA LEU A 306 -16.97 3.51 -12.35
C LEU A 306 -18.20 3.64 -13.24
N GLN A 307 -19.37 3.23 -12.77
CA GLN A 307 -20.65 3.42 -13.47
C GLN A 307 -21.21 4.84 -13.35
N GLY A 308 -20.51 5.77 -12.67
CA GLY A 308 -20.99 7.13 -12.45
C GLY A 308 -22.16 7.24 -11.48
N LYS A 309 -22.41 6.22 -10.68
CA LYS A 309 -23.48 6.20 -9.68
C LYS A 309 -22.99 6.80 -8.36
N SER A 310 -23.95 7.24 -7.51
CA SER A 310 -23.63 7.72 -6.17
C SER A 310 -23.08 6.60 -5.31
N ILE A 311 -21.98 6.86 -4.60
CA ILE A 311 -21.39 5.96 -3.61
C ILE A 311 -21.92 6.18 -2.18
N GLN A 312 -22.84 7.15 -2.01
CA GLN A 312 -23.43 7.46 -0.72
C GLN A 312 -24.35 6.31 -0.24
N GLY A 313 -24.21 5.95 1.03
CA GLY A 313 -25.07 4.93 1.65
C GLY A 313 -24.75 3.49 1.24
N LEU A 314 -23.61 3.23 0.57
CA LEU A 314 -23.17 1.86 0.31
C LEU A 314 -22.81 1.16 1.63
N ASP A 315 -23.26 -0.09 1.77
CA ASP A 315 -22.95 -0.91 2.94
C ASP A 315 -21.44 -1.14 3.11
N GLY A 316 -20.94 -0.93 4.33
CA GLY A 316 -19.52 -1.07 4.65
C GLY A 316 -18.63 0.06 4.10
N ILE A 317 -19.20 1.15 3.58
CA ILE A 317 -18.47 2.31 3.07
C ILE A 317 -18.80 3.55 3.91
N ILE A 318 -17.77 4.22 4.40
CA ILE A 318 -17.84 5.47 5.14
C ILE A 318 -17.46 6.60 4.18
N ASN A 319 -18.41 7.47 3.87
CA ASN A 319 -18.21 8.62 3.00
C ASN A 319 -17.93 9.87 3.84
N PHE A 320 -17.14 10.79 3.30
CA PHE A 320 -16.72 12.01 4.00
C PHE A 320 -16.95 13.24 3.14
N THR A 321 -17.44 14.31 3.75
CA THR A 321 -17.37 15.66 3.22
C THR A 321 -15.96 16.24 3.37
N ARG A 322 -15.67 17.38 2.71
CA ARG A 322 -14.37 18.07 2.86
C ARG A 322 -14.09 18.50 4.29
N GLU A 323 -15.11 18.91 5.02
CA GLU A 323 -15.04 19.33 6.41
C GLU A 323 -14.70 18.13 7.33
N GLU A 324 -15.37 17.02 7.14
CA GLU A 324 -15.14 15.77 7.90
C GLU A 324 -13.74 15.20 7.64
N MET A 325 -13.22 15.30 6.40
CA MET A 325 -11.86 14.86 6.07
C MET A 325 -10.78 15.58 6.88
N GLN A 326 -10.99 16.86 7.23
CA GLN A 326 -10.05 17.64 8.06
C GLN A 326 -10.01 17.17 9.51
N GLN A 327 -11.06 16.48 9.96
CA GLN A 327 -11.21 15.95 11.32
C GLN A 327 -10.66 14.53 11.49
N ILE A 328 -10.24 13.88 10.39
CA ILE A 328 -9.71 12.52 10.45
C ILE A 328 -8.44 12.50 11.30
N GLU A 329 -8.43 11.62 12.31
CA GLU A 329 -7.32 11.48 13.25
C GLU A 329 -6.01 11.17 12.51
N ARG A 330 -4.97 11.92 12.87
CA ARG A 330 -3.64 11.79 12.22
C ARG A 330 -2.86 10.55 12.65
N ARG A 331 -3.21 10.00 13.81
CA ARG A 331 -2.53 8.82 14.36
C ARG A 331 -3.31 7.56 14.02
N GLY A 332 -2.62 6.54 13.54
CA GLY A 332 -3.24 5.25 13.29
C GLY A 332 -3.69 4.53 14.57
N GLU A 333 -3.02 4.82 15.71
CA GLU A 333 -3.31 4.24 17.03
C GLU A 333 -3.09 5.26 18.14
N GLN A 334 -3.98 5.23 19.15
CA GLN A 334 -3.83 6.03 20.36
C GLN A 334 -2.59 5.62 21.15
N ARG A 335 -1.92 6.57 21.77
CA ARG A 335 -0.82 6.32 22.70
C ARG A 335 -1.34 6.23 24.12
N ILE A 336 -0.79 5.31 24.87
CA ILE A 336 -1.07 5.11 26.30
C ILE A 336 0.17 5.42 27.13
N GLN A 337 -0.01 5.91 28.34
CA GLN A 337 1.07 6.04 29.30
C GLN A 337 1.44 4.67 29.87
N VAL A 338 2.69 4.52 30.32
CA VAL A 338 3.18 3.27 30.91
C VAL A 338 3.23 3.44 32.43
N LEU A 339 2.58 2.55 33.16
CA LEU A 339 2.48 2.61 34.63
C LEU A 339 3.81 2.35 35.33
N GLU A 340 4.58 1.39 34.79
CA GLU A 340 5.92 1.08 35.27
C GLU A 340 6.92 1.47 34.17
N PRO A 341 7.42 2.71 34.17
CA PRO A 341 8.16 3.28 33.03
C PRO A 341 9.53 2.68 32.82
N TYR A 342 10.23 2.29 33.91
CA TYR A 342 11.60 1.82 33.83
C TYR A 342 11.77 0.55 32.99
N ARG A 343 12.68 0.62 32.02
CA ARG A 343 13.03 -0.50 31.13
C ARG A 343 14.51 -0.46 30.78
N GLN A 344 14.97 -1.47 30.10
CA GLN A 344 16.33 -1.58 29.60
C GLN A 344 16.33 -1.61 28.08
N LEU A 345 17.11 -0.73 27.49
CA LEU A 345 17.42 -0.69 26.07
C LEU A 345 18.81 -1.32 25.89
N THR A 346 18.91 -2.37 25.09
CA THR A 346 20.17 -3.07 24.85
C THR A 346 20.69 -2.75 23.47
N HIS A 347 21.94 -2.28 23.40
CA HIS A 347 22.64 -2.17 22.12
C HIS A 347 23.30 -3.52 21.78
N ARG A 348 22.78 -4.21 20.78
CA ARG A 348 23.11 -5.63 20.51
C ARG A 348 24.60 -5.89 20.21
N HIS A 349 25.26 -5.01 19.44
CA HIS A 349 26.66 -5.22 19.07
C HIS A 349 27.63 -5.05 20.24
N SER A 350 27.38 -4.07 21.11
CA SER A 350 28.26 -3.82 22.25
C SER A 350 27.80 -4.48 23.54
N ASN A 351 26.62 -5.08 23.56
CA ASN A 351 25.92 -5.59 24.74
C ASN A 351 25.76 -4.51 25.84
N LYS A 352 25.85 -3.23 25.47
CA LYS A 352 25.61 -2.14 26.40
C LYS A 352 24.14 -2.09 26.76
N VAL A 353 23.85 -2.04 28.06
CA VAL A 353 22.51 -1.86 28.59
C VAL A 353 22.35 -0.41 29.02
N ILE A 354 21.28 0.23 28.55
CA ILE A 354 20.97 1.63 28.80
C ILE A 354 19.62 1.67 29.52
N PRO A 355 19.54 2.21 30.74
CA PRO A 355 18.28 2.39 31.43
C PRO A 355 17.45 3.49 30.74
N VAL A 356 16.15 3.25 30.58
CA VAL A 356 15.20 4.15 29.94
C VAL A 356 13.87 4.14 30.66
N ASP A 357 13.20 5.31 30.67
CA ASP A 357 11.81 5.43 31.12
C ASP A 357 10.89 5.58 29.91
N ILE A 358 9.93 4.66 29.75
CA ILE A 358 8.90 4.78 28.70
C ILE A 358 7.85 5.76 29.18
N VAL A 359 7.66 6.83 28.41
CA VAL A 359 6.63 7.86 28.67
C VAL A 359 5.28 7.44 28.12
N ASP A 360 5.25 7.10 26.85
CA ASP A 360 4.06 6.62 26.17
C ASP A 360 4.40 5.54 25.13
N VAL A 361 3.43 4.71 24.81
CA VAL A 361 3.56 3.60 23.84
C VAL A 361 2.28 3.39 23.06
N ASN A 362 2.42 2.95 21.81
CA ASN A 362 1.36 2.30 21.05
C ASN A 362 1.96 1.15 20.23
N TYR A 363 1.15 0.49 19.41
CA TYR A 363 1.60 -0.64 18.60
C TYR A 363 2.77 -0.30 17.66
N PHE A 364 2.88 0.94 17.17
CA PHE A 364 3.89 1.34 16.18
C PHE A 364 5.16 1.92 16.77
N GLY A 365 5.14 2.36 18.03
CA GLY A 365 6.32 2.98 18.64
C GLY A 365 6.07 3.58 20.00
N LEU A 366 7.09 4.26 20.52
CA LEU A 366 7.10 4.80 21.88
C LEU A 366 7.83 6.14 21.95
N LEU A 367 7.58 6.83 23.04
CA LEU A 367 8.43 7.93 23.57
C LEU A 367 9.11 7.42 24.83
N MET A 368 10.43 7.57 24.91
CA MET A 368 11.23 7.22 26.09
C MET A 368 12.19 8.35 26.48
N LYS A 369 12.61 8.34 27.74
CA LYS A 369 13.64 9.23 28.28
C LYS A 369 14.84 8.40 28.71
N LEU A 370 16.04 8.95 28.56
CA LEU A 370 17.27 8.37 29.09
C LEU A 370 17.55 8.93 30.48
N ASP A 371 18.08 8.10 31.36
CA ASP A 371 18.51 8.54 32.70
C ASP A 371 19.72 9.45 32.63
N THR A 372 20.60 9.27 31.65
CA THR A 372 21.84 10.01 31.53
C THR A 372 22.05 10.57 30.12
N GLN A 373 22.57 11.79 30.03
CA GLN A 373 22.93 12.44 28.76
C GLN A 373 24.09 11.70 28.02
N ASN A 374 24.95 11.02 28.76
CA ASN A 374 26.09 10.29 28.19
C ASN A 374 25.69 9.10 27.31
N ASP A 375 24.44 8.67 27.40
CA ASP A 375 23.93 7.55 26.58
C ASP A 375 23.36 7.99 25.24
N LEU A 376 23.20 9.31 25.01
CA LEU A 376 22.74 9.85 23.71
C LEU A 376 23.68 9.51 22.55
N ASP A 377 24.98 9.38 22.80
CA ASP A 377 25.95 8.98 21.77
C ASP A 377 25.70 7.58 21.21
N PHE A 378 25.05 6.69 21.99
CA PHE A 378 24.67 5.34 21.59
C PHE A 378 23.26 5.22 21.01
N VAL A 379 22.43 6.25 21.27
CA VAL A 379 21.00 6.23 20.88
C VAL A 379 20.72 7.37 19.92
N ASN A 380 21.07 7.21 18.66
CA ASN A 380 20.87 8.21 17.62
C ASN A 380 20.16 7.63 16.39
N ALA A 381 19.79 8.48 15.44
CA ALA A 381 19.01 8.10 14.25
C ALA A 381 19.72 7.07 13.33
N HIS A 382 21.00 6.82 13.52
CA HIS A 382 21.77 5.84 12.74
C HIS A 382 21.91 4.49 13.45
N THR A 383 21.51 4.43 14.74
CA THR A 383 21.60 3.19 15.53
C THR A 383 20.43 2.27 15.19
N ARG A 384 20.72 1.13 14.59
CA ARG A 384 19.70 0.15 14.15
C ARG A 384 19.61 -1.10 15.04
N ASP A 385 20.56 -1.29 15.93
CA ASP A 385 20.73 -2.52 16.71
C ASP A 385 20.29 -2.37 18.17
N LEU A 386 19.18 -1.66 18.37
CA LEU A 386 18.58 -1.45 19.67
C LEU A 386 17.44 -2.41 19.91
N ALA A 387 17.42 -3.06 21.05
CA ALA A 387 16.32 -3.90 21.51
C ALA A 387 15.83 -3.41 22.87
N LEU A 388 14.53 -3.17 22.96
CA LEU A 388 13.86 -2.78 24.21
C LEU A 388 13.32 -4.03 24.90
N ASN A 389 13.67 -4.22 26.18
CA ASN A 389 13.16 -5.29 27.01
C ASN A 389 11.82 -4.88 27.62
N LEU A 390 10.80 -5.67 27.35
CA LEU A 390 9.43 -5.53 27.86
C LEU A 390 9.01 -6.80 28.57
N SER A 391 7.89 -6.77 29.28
CA SER A 391 7.31 -7.96 29.94
C SER A 391 5.80 -8.01 29.73
N ASP A 392 5.29 -9.19 29.43
CA ASP A 392 3.87 -9.55 29.41
C ASP A 392 3.57 -10.67 30.42
N ASP A 393 2.41 -11.31 30.31
CA ASP A 393 2.03 -12.41 31.20
C ASP A 393 2.85 -13.69 30.99
N GLU A 394 3.55 -13.80 29.87
CA GLU A 394 4.44 -14.93 29.55
C GLU A 394 5.90 -14.67 30.00
N GLY A 395 6.20 -13.48 30.53
CA GLY A 395 7.53 -13.09 31.01
C GLY A 395 8.20 -11.99 30.19
N GLU A 396 9.53 -11.94 30.21
CA GLU A 396 10.30 -10.94 29.48
C GLU A 396 10.42 -11.26 27.97
N PHE A 397 10.46 -10.23 27.15
CA PHE A 397 10.75 -10.30 25.72
C PHE A 397 11.45 -9.03 25.24
N ALA A 398 12.18 -9.15 24.14
CA ALA A 398 12.86 -8.01 23.53
C ALA A 398 12.24 -7.68 22.16
N ILE A 399 11.99 -6.38 21.93
CA ILE A 399 11.54 -5.87 20.63
C ILE A 399 12.55 -4.89 20.08
N GLU A 400 12.93 -5.06 18.81
CA GLU A 400 13.86 -4.15 18.14
C GLU A 400 13.21 -2.82 17.84
N CYS A 401 14.02 -1.74 17.91
CA CYS A 401 13.58 -0.37 17.72
C CYS A 401 14.44 0.40 16.70
N LEU A 402 13.83 1.28 15.93
CA LEU A 402 14.47 2.31 15.11
C LEU A 402 14.28 3.67 15.78
N ILE A 403 15.35 4.41 15.98
CA ILE A 403 15.27 5.76 16.54
C ILE A 403 14.69 6.70 15.47
N PHE A 404 13.51 7.22 15.76
CA PHE A 404 12.81 8.15 14.88
C PHE A 404 13.29 9.60 15.05
N GLU A 405 13.41 10.05 16.30
CA GLU A 405 13.77 11.43 16.64
C GLU A 405 14.32 11.50 18.06
N THR A 406 15.29 12.38 18.25
CA THR A 406 15.82 12.76 19.55
C THR A 406 15.51 14.24 19.80
N SER A 407 14.90 14.59 20.93
CA SER A 407 14.50 15.95 21.32
C SER A 407 14.65 16.14 22.82
N GLU A 408 14.41 17.37 23.30
CA GLU A 408 14.35 17.70 24.74
C GLU A 408 13.22 16.94 25.47
N GLN A 409 12.17 16.54 24.73
CA GLN A 409 11.05 15.77 25.29
C GLN A 409 11.40 14.29 25.48
N GLY A 410 12.48 13.82 24.86
CA GLY A 410 12.92 12.44 24.89
C GLY A 410 13.20 11.88 23.48
N ILE A 411 13.29 10.59 23.42
CA ILE A 411 13.59 9.81 22.20
C ILE A 411 12.34 9.12 21.72
N ARG A 412 11.95 9.40 20.47
CA ARG A 412 10.89 8.66 19.79
C ARG A 412 11.49 7.51 19.02
N ALA A 413 10.93 6.33 19.18
CA ALA A 413 11.34 5.15 18.46
C ALA A 413 10.16 4.45 17.79
N LEU A 414 10.43 3.77 16.67
CA LEU A 414 9.50 2.87 15.98
C LEU A 414 9.87 1.44 16.34
N PHE A 415 8.89 0.57 16.53
CA PHE A 415 9.12 -0.84 16.65
C PHE A 415 9.40 -1.50 15.29
N LYS A 416 10.40 -2.38 15.26
CA LYS A 416 10.64 -3.28 14.13
C LYS A 416 9.77 -4.52 14.30
N HIS A 417 8.74 -4.63 13.51
CA HIS A 417 7.82 -5.76 13.54
C HIS A 417 8.36 -6.94 12.70
N GLY A 418 9.47 -7.55 13.12
CA GLY A 418 10.08 -8.70 12.43
C GLY A 418 9.54 -10.08 12.88
N SER A 419 8.61 -10.13 13.84
CA SER A 419 8.08 -11.38 14.38
C SER A 419 6.61 -11.24 14.75
N PHE A 420 5.77 -12.20 14.30
CA PHE A 420 4.35 -12.27 14.71
C PHE A 420 4.23 -12.51 16.22
N GLU A 421 5.09 -13.34 16.80
CA GLU A 421 5.11 -13.61 18.24
C GLU A 421 5.36 -12.32 19.04
N ASN A 422 6.40 -11.56 18.69
CA ASN A 422 6.70 -10.30 19.37
C ASN A 422 5.60 -9.25 19.16
N ALA A 423 4.93 -9.25 18.00
CA ALA A 423 3.79 -8.38 17.76
C ALA A 423 2.60 -8.72 18.67
N ASP A 424 2.31 -10.00 18.87
CA ASP A 424 1.27 -10.46 19.80
C ASP A 424 1.64 -10.13 21.26
N ARG A 425 2.89 -10.32 21.64
CA ARG A 425 3.40 -10.00 22.99
C ARG A 425 3.35 -8.49 23.27
N LEU A 426 3.70 -7.67 22.28
CA LEU A 426 3.57 -6.21 22.38
C LEU A 426 2.11 -5.78 22.61
N LEU A 427 1.16 -6.40 21.90
CA LEU A 427 -0.27 -6.11 22.11
C LEU A 427 -0.74 -6.49 23.52
N ARG A 428 -0.30 -7.63 24.07
CA ARG A 428 -0.59 -8.00 25.46
C ARG A 428 0.00 -7.00 26.45
N PHE A 429 1.27 -6.59 26.24
CA PHE A 429 1.89 -5.56 27.06
C PHE A 429 1.07 -4.25 27.04
N ILE A 430 0.68 -3.76 25.85
CA ILE A 430 -0.13 -2.53 25.70
C ILE A 430 -1.49 -2.68 26.41
N ALA A 431 -2.19 -3.80 26.22
CA ALA A 431 -3.49 -4.05 26.86
C ALA A 431 -3.42 -4.03 28.39
N ARG A 432 -2.35 -4.62 28.97
CA ARG A 432 -2.10 -4.59 30.42
C ARG A 432 -1.89 -3.16 30.94
N GLN A 433 -1.16 -2.31 30.21
CA GLN A 433 -0.96 -0.92 30.60
C GLN A 433 -2.30 -0.13 30.57
N SER A 434 -3.15 -0.36 29.57
CA SER A 434 -4.45 0.30 29.45
C SER A 434 -5.41 -0.07 30.59
N GLN A 435 -5.50 -1.34 30.98
CA GLN A 435 -6.36 -1.81 32.06
C GLN A 435 -5.96 -1.23 33.41
N GLY A 436 -4.65 -1.05 33.65
CA GLY A 436 -4.15 -0.42 34.87
C GLY A 436 -4.49 1.07 34.98
N GLN A 437 -4.65 1.77 33.87
CA GLN A 437 -5.09 3.18 33.87
C GLN A 437 -6.56 3.34 34.26
N GLU A 438 -7.45 2.51 33.69
CA GLU A 438 -8.87 2.54 34.04
C GLU A 438 -9.10 2.24 35.52
N THR A 439 -8.31 1.35 36.13
CA THR A 439 -8.39 1.08 37.59
C THR A 439 -7.85 2.22 38.45
N CYS A 440 -6.80 2.92 38.03
CA CYS A 440 -6.28 4.09 38.73
C CYS A 440 -7.26 5.27 38.70
N GLU A 441 -7.87 5.56 37.55
CA GLU A 441 -8.86 6.64 37.42
C GLU A 441 -10.11 6.37 38.30
N VAL A 442 -10.59 5.13 38.37
CA VAL A 442 -11.71 4.73 39.21
C VAL A 442 -11.36 4.83 40.70
N GLU A 443 -10.13 4.53 41.11
CA GLU A 443 -9.68 4.68 42.50
C GLU A 443 -9.50 6.15 42.88
N GLU A 444 -9.03 7.02 41.98
CA GLU A 444 -8.94 8.47 42.21
C GLU A 444 -10.31 9.16 42.29
N GLU A 445 -11.28 8.75 41.43
CA GLU A 445 -12.66 9.23 41.52
C GLU A 445 -13.40 8.70 42.77
N ALA A 446 -13.04 7.53 43.28
CA ALA A 446 -13.63 6.98 44.51
C ALA A 446 -13.03 7.61 45.78
N LEU A 447 -11.88 8.30 45.71
CA LEU A 447 -11.21 8.97 46.80
C LEU A 447 -11.42 10.49 46.79
N ALA A 448 -12.01 11.08 45.76
CA ALA A 448 -12.40 12.46 45.62
C ALA A 448 -13.86 12.70 45.97
#